data_3bfae71cabdba8b8ed8e961fd688b8f0
#
_entry.id   3bfae71cabdba8b8ed8e961fd688b8f0
#
_cell.length_a   1.000
_cell.length_b   1.000
_cell.length_c   1.000
_cell.angle_alpha   90.00
_cell.angle_beta   90.00
_cell.angle_gamma   90.00
#
_symmetry.space_group_name_H-M   'P 1'
#
loop_
_entity.id
_entity.type
_entity.pdbx_description
1 polymer ?
#
loop_
_entity_poly.entity_id
_entity_poly.type
_entity_poly.pdbx_seq_one_letter_code
_entity_poly.pdbx_strand_id
1 'polypeptide(L)'
;MRSNRNTSAGSDDSSVIRNDMRHSRRGFLKGIVCGTLAALVDPGIFAVRAHAAEARGGRVLILYFSHSGNTRRLAEMIHEGVGGEMIELKTVSPYPQDYDAVVDLARQEQREHARPALSTELPDLSGYDTVFIGYPNWWGTLPMPFFTLLETYRLDGKNIVPFCTHEGSRFGRSVDDLRKLCPGAHILDGFEVRGSRVSGAREDVAEWLSGLNLSSAD
;
A
#
# COMPACT_ATOMS: atom_id res chain seq x y z
N MET A 1 62.10 -18.97 -6.54
CA MET A 1 63.03 -18.10 -7.33
C MET A 1 62.32 -16.79 -7.62
N ARG A 2 62.91 -15.68 -7.11
CA ARG A 2 62.76 -14.23 -7.44
C ARG A 2 61.33 -13.66 -7.38
N SER A 3 60.88 -12.96 -6.34
CA SER A 3 61.38 -11.65 -5.83
C SER A 3 61.39 -10.54 -6.91
N ASN A 4 60.44 -9.63 -6.85
CA ASN A 4 60.86 -8.23 -6.88
C ASN A 4 59.81 -7.32 -6.19
N ARG A 5 60.31 -6.63 -5.18
CA ARG A 5 59.71 -5.44 -4.55
C ARG A 5 59.97 -4.25 -5.46
N ASN A 6 59.10 -3.27 -5.49
CA ASN A 6 59.57 -1.89 -5.48
C ASN A 6 58.59 -0.97 -4.77
N THR A 7 59.15 -0.26 -3.82
CA THR A 7 58.68 0.86 -3.00
C THR A 7 58.95 2.19 -3.67
N SER A 8 58.10 3.18 -3.44
CA SER A 8 58.42 4.60 -3.14
C SER A 8 57.08 5.36 -3.09
N ALA A 9 56.62 5.99 -2.04
CA ALA A 9 57.13 7.03 -1.15
C ALA A 9 57.01 8.45 -1.76
N GLY A 10 56.31 9.30 -1.03
CA GLY A 10 56.39 10.78 -1.03
C GLY A 10 55.23 11.49 -1.75
N SER A 11 54.66 12.54 -1.30
CA SER A 11 54.96 13.42 -0.15
C SER A 11 53.74 14.33 0.05
N ASP A 12 53.59 14.76 1.28
CA ASP A 12 52.81 15.90 1.79
C ASP A 12 52.72 17.11 0.87
N ASP A 13 51.62 17.80 0.86
CA ASP A 13 51.62 19.23 1.08
C ASP A 13 50.30 19.75 1.72
N SER A 14 50.51 20.30 2.89
CA SER A 14 49.58 21.06 3.69
C SER A 14 49.68 22.54 3.32
N SER A 15 48.55 23.19 3.05
CA SER A 15 48.50 24.64 3.21
C SER A 15 47.17 25.10 3.80
N VAL A 16 47.27 25.38 5.06
CA VAL A 16 46.39 26.21 5.89
C VAL A 16 46.49 27.67 5.42
N ILE A 17 45.38 28.29 5.13
CA ILE A 17 45.29 29.77 5.17
C ILE A 17 44.10 30.16 6.05
N ARG A 18 44.47 30.67 7.23
CA ARG A 18 43.63 31.54 8.08
C ARG A 18 43.87 32.98 7.64
N ASN A 19 42.80 33.76 7.61
CA ASN A 19 42.79 35.20 7.97
C ASN A 19 41.33 35.62 8.10
N ASP A 20 40.85 35.93 9.24
CA ASP A 20 41.01 36.91 10.32
C ASP A 20 40.50 38.31 9.94
N MET A 21 39.42 38.60 10.66
CA MET A 21 38.91 39.85 11.24
C MET A 21 39.05 41.21 10.51
N ARG A 22 37.97 41.96 10.41
CA ARG A 22 37.60 43.09 11.32
C ARG A 22 36.65 44.10 10.68
N HIS A 23 35.59 44.40 11.46
CA HIS A 23 34.92 45.67 11.73
C HIS A 23 34.88 46.78 10.65
N SER A 24 33.64 47.23 10.33
CA SER A 24 33.31 48.66 10.46
C SER A 24 31.79 48.88 10.54
N ARG A 25 31.40 49.65 11.57
CA ARG A 25 30.06 50.19 11.80
C ARG A 25 29.88 51.51 11.01
N ARG A 26 28.62 51.81 10.74
CA ARG A 26 27.92 53.10 10.47
C ARG A 26 27.22 53.04 9.12
N GLY A 27 25.94 52.95 9.01
CA GLY A 27 24.91 53.87 9.46
C GLY A 27 24.45 54.67 8.26
N PHE A 28 23.21 54.34 7.74
CA PHE A 28 22.37 55.36 7.10
C PHE A 28 20.91 54.87 7.07
N LEU A 29 20.07 55.55 7.84
CA LEU A 29 18.63 55.52 7.71
C LEU A 29 18.22 56.21 6.40
N LYS A 30 17.42 55.55 5.57
CA LYS A 30 16.39 56.22 4.77
C LYS A 30 15.24 55.25 4.54
N GLY A 31 14.06 55.64 5.05
CA GLY A 31 12.83 54.88 4.93
C GLY A 31 12.31 54.85 3.51
N ILE A 32 11.79 53.68 3.14
CA ILE A 32 10.83 53.53 2.06
C ILE A 32 9.70 52.71 2.67
N VAL A 33 8.56 53.38 2.80
CA VAL A 33 7.27 52.75 3.07
C VAL A 33 6.91 51.95 1.80
N CYS A 34 7.03 50.65 1.85
CA CYS A 34 6.49 49.78 0.82
C CYS A 34 5.38 48.96 1.45
N GLY A 35 4.16 49.28 1.03
CA GLY A 35 2.95 48.63 1.54
C GLY A 35 3.01 47.11 1.33
N THR A 36 2.95 46.40 2.42
CA THR A 36 2.72 44.97 2.44
C THR A 36 1.27 44.71 2.09
N LEU A 37 1.01 44.35 0.82
CA LEU A 37 -0.21 43.65 0.47
C LEU A 37 -0.13 42.28 1.13
N ALA A 38 -0.63 42.13 2.33
CA ALA A 38 -0.88 40.84 2.95
C ALA A 38 -2.02 40.18 2.15
N ALA A 39 -1.66 39.31 1.22
CA ALA A 39 -2.61 38.36 0.69
C ALA A 39 -3.02 37.44 1.86
N LEU A 40 -4.20 37.68 2.40
CA LEU A 40 -4.89 36.76 3.28
C LEU A 40 -5.15 35.46 2.49
N VAL A 41 -4.19 34.54 2.51
CA VAL A 41 -4.43 33.16 2.14
C VAL A 41 -5.22 32.57 3.30
N ASP A 42 -6.51 32.39 3.08
CA ASP A 42 -7.43 31.76 4.02
C ASP A 42 -6.94 30.30 4.26
N PRO A 43 -6.46 29.95 5.48
CA PRO A 43 -6.01 28.61 5.77
C PRO A 43 -7.16 27.59 5.84
N GLY A 44 -8.42 28.04 5.64
CA GLY A 44 -9.62 27.19 5.73
C GLY A 44 -9.86 26.28 4.54
N ILE A 45 -9.23 26.53 3.37
CA ILE A 45 -9.56 25.77 2.14
C ILE A 45 -8.86 24.41 2.09
N PHE A 46 -7.73 24.22 2.78
CA PHE A 46 -7.02 22.93 2.79
C PHE A 46 -7.49 21.95 3.88
N ALA A 47 -8.13 22.44 4.94
CA ALA A 47 -8.64 21.58 6.01
C ALA A 47 -9.97 20.87 5.65
N VAL A 48 -10.72 21.39 4.69
CA VAL A 48 -12.06 20.86 4.34
C VAL A 48 -11.98 19.56 3.51
N ARG A 49 -10.84 19.28 2.87
CA ARG A 49 -10.74 18.09 1.99
C ARG A 49 -10.40 16.79 2.74
N ALA A 50 -9.73 16.88 3.88
CA ALA A 50 -9.39 15.70 4.70
C ALA A 50 -10.58 15.20 5.54
N HIS A 51 -11.48 16.10 5.96
CA HIS A 51 -12.67 15.74 6.76
C HIS A 51 -13.87 15.27 5.93
N ALA A 52 -13.88 15.53 4.62
CA ALA A 52 -14.99 15.10 3.76
C ALA A 52 -14.90 13.63 3.32
N ALA A 53 -13.73 13.00 3.47
CA ALA A 53 -13.54 11.57 3.16
C ALA A 53 -14.01 10.67 4.32
N GLU A 54 -13.92 11.15 5.57
CA GLU A 54 -14.42 10.40 6.73
C GLU A 54 -15.96 10.39 6.86
N ALA A 55 -16.66 11.28 6.17
CA ALA A 55 -18.12 11.45 6.31
C ALA A 55 -18.96 10.62 5.31
N ARG A 56 -18.33 9.88 4.37
CA ARG A 56 -19.07 9.22 3.28
C ARG A 56 -18.95 7.70 3.20
N GLY A 57 -18.16 7.03 4.04
CA GLY A 57 -17.89 5.62 3.83
C GLY A 57 -17.52 4.78 5.05
N GLY A 58 -17.77 5.23 6.27
CA GLY A 58 -17.34 4.47 7.45
C GLY A 58 -15.81 4.27 7.52
N ARG A 59 -15.34 3.46 8.49
CA ARG A 59 -13.91 3.12 8.58
C ARG A 59 -13.56 2.06 7.55
N VAL A 60 -12.51 2.36 6.77
CA VAL A 60 -12.01 1.47 5.70
C VAL A 60 -10.74 0.77 6.14
N LEU A 61 -10.68 -0.54 5.88
CA LEU A 61 -9.48 -1.37 6.01
C LEU A 61 -9.14 -1.97 4.64
N ILE A 62 -7.87 -1.90 4.25
CA ILE A 62 -7.36 -2.53 3.04
C ILE A 62 -6.42 -3.66 3.44
N LEU A 63 -6.89 -4.89 3.34
CA LEU A 63 -6.10 -6.10 3.56
C LEU A 63 -5.61 -6.64 2.23
N TYR A 64 -4.33 -6.88 2.10
CA TYR A 64 -3.82 -7.44 0.85
C TYR A 64 -2.65 -8.40 1.07
N PHE A 65 -2.51 -9.35 0.16
CA PHE A 65 -1.34 -10.21 0.01
C PHE A 65 -0.68 -9.91 -1.33
N SER A 66 0.64 -9.76 -1.35
CA SER A 66 1.38 -9.48 -2.58
C SER A 66 2.69 -10.25 -2.64
N HIS A 67 2.91 -11.03 -3.69
CA HIS A 67 4.16 -11.74 -3.92
C HIS A 67 5.11 -10.95 -4.84
N SER A 68 4.62 -10.54 -6.02
CA SER A 68 5.41 -9.80 -7.03
C SER A 68 5.40 -8.28 -6.85
N GLY A 69 4.63 -7.74 -5.90
CA GLY A 69 4.43 -6.30 -5.70
C GLY A 69 3.26 -5.71 -6.51
N ASN A 70 2.67 -6.45 -7.44
CA ASN A 70 1.55 -5.94 -8.25
C ASN A 70 0.32 -5.63 -7.41
N THR A 71 -0.09 -6.56 -6.54
CA THR A 71 -1.25 -6.35 -5.66
C THR A 71 -1.01 -5.21 -4.66
N ARG A 72 0.22 -5.08 -4.13
CA ARG A 72 0.60 -3.95 -3.28
C ARG A 72 0.42 -2.62 -4.00
N ARG A 73 0.93 -2.49 -5.22
CA ARG A 73 0.76 -1.26 -6.02
C ARG A 73 -0.71 -0.94 -6.28
N LEU A 74 -1.53 -1.94 -6.52
CA LEU A 74 -2.98 -1.75 -6.67
C LEU A 74 -3.62 -1.31 -5.34
N ALA A 75 -3.23 -1.91 -4.21
CA ALA A 75 -3.68 -1.51 -2.88
C ALA A 75 -3.31 -0.05 -2.55
N GLU A 76 -2.11 0.39 -2.93
CA GLU A 76 -1.66 1.78 -2.77
C GLU A 76 -2.55 2.76 -3.56
N MET A 77 -2.92 2.43 -4.80
CA MET A 77 -3.84 3.25 -5.61
C MET A 77 -5.24 3.34 -4.98
N ILE A 78 -5.74 2.23 -4.45
CA ILE A 78 -7.02 2.18 -3.74
C ILE A 78 -6.94 3.05 -2.47
N HIS A 79 -5.88 2.90 -1.68
CA HIS A 79 -5.65 3.69 -0.47
C HIS A 79 -5.58 5.19 -0.76
N GLU A 80 -4.94 5.61 -1.84
CA GLU A 80 -4.93 7.02 -2.28
C GLU A 80 -6.35 7.54 -2.58
N GLY A 81 -7.25 6.68 -3.05
CA GLY A 81 -8.63 7.05 -3.41
C GLY A 81 -9.60 7.06 -2.23
N VAL A 82 -9.49 6.10 -1.31
CA VAL A 82 -10.47 5.91 -0.22
C VAL A 82 -9.89 6.20 1.17
N GLY A 83 -8.57 6.28 1.33
CA GLY A 83 -7.91 6.39 2.63
C GLY A 83 -8.02 5.10 3.44
N GLY A 84 -8.09 5.24 4.76
CA GLY A 84 -8.22 4.11 5.68
C GLY A 84 -6.88 3.50 6.11
N GLU A 85 -6.93 2.34 6.73
CA GLU A 85 -5.75 1.59 7.16
C GLU A 85 -5.39 0.54 6.10
N MET A 86 -4.09 0.36 5.84
CA MET A 86 -3.61 -0.61 4.85
C MET A 86 -2.68 -1.61 5.51
N ILE A 87 -3.02 -2.90 5.45
CA ILE A 87 -2.28 -3.99 6.10
C ILE A 87 -1.92 -5.06 5.08
N GLU A 88 -0.62 -5.37 4.99
CA GLU A 88 -0.13 -6.48 4.18
C GLU A 88 -0.19 -7.79 4.97
N LEU A 89 -0.89 -8.77 4.43
CA LEU A 89 -0.94 -10.11 4.98
C LEU A 89 0.37 -10.85 4.73
N LYS A 90 0.98 -11.34 5.79
CA LYS A 90 2.23 -12.10 5.77
C LYS A 90 2.08 -13.43 6.50
N THR A 91 2.78 -14.43 6.01
CA THR A 91 2.86 -15.76 6.62
C THR A 91 4.11 -15.89 7.50
N VAL A 92 4.05 -16.74 8.51
CA VAL A 92 5.21 -17.09 9.36
C VAL A 92 6.33 -17.68 8.51
N SER A 93 6.00 -18.58 7.59
CA SER A 93 6.93 -19.12 6.60
C SER A 93 6.75 -18.34 5.29
N PRO A 94 7.70 -17.47 4.90
CA PRO A 94 7.57 -16.70 3.66
C PRO A 94 7.51 -17.60 2.43
N TYR A 95 6.74 -17.19 1.43
CA TYR A 95 6.71 -17.87 0.13
C TYR A 95 8.06 -17.74 -0.60
N PRO A 96 8.48 -18.77 -1.37
CA PRO A 96 9.67 -18.69 -2.20
C PRO A 96 9.64 -17.49 -3.14
N GLN A 97 10.82 -16.92 -3.42
CA GLN A 97 10.93 -15.83 -4.42
C GLN A 97 10.99 -16.39 -5.85
N ASP A 98 11.44 -17.63 -5.99
CA ASP A 98 11.45 -18.32 -7.28
C ASP A 98 10.02 -18.58 -7.77
N TYR A 99 9.77 -18.25 -9.03
CA TYR A 99 8.43 -18.32 -9.61
C TYR A 99 7.88 -19.75 -9.66
N ASP A 100 8.67 -20.72 -10.11
CA ASP A 100 8.22 -22.11 -10.25
C ASP A 100 7.96 -22.71 -8.85
N ALA A 101 8.84 -22.45 -7.91
CA ALA A 101 8.69 -22.91 -6.54
C ALA A 101 7.44 -22.34 -5.86
N VAL A 102 7.11 -21.06 -6.06
CA VAL A 102 5.88 -20.49 -5.46
C VAL A 102 4.63 -21.02 -6.15
N VAL A 103 4.68 -21.24 -7.47
CA VAL A 103 3.55 -21.82 -8.23
C VAL A 103 3.24 -23.23 -7.74
N ASP A 104 4.27 -24.07 -7.54
CA ASP A 104 4.11 -25.44 -7.06
C ASP A 104 3.63 -25.48 -5.61
N LEU A 105 4.20 -24.66 -4.73
CA LEU A 105 3.78 -24.55 -3.33
C LEU A 105 2.31 -24.09 -3.23
N ALA A 106 1.93 -23.04 -3.93
CA ALA A 106 0.55 -22.55 -3.93
C ALA A 106 -0.45 -23.59 -4.44
N ARG A 107 -0.04 -24.40 -5.45
CA ARG A 107 -0.85 -25.51 -5.96
C ARG A 107 -0.99 -26.63 -4.93
N GLN A 108 0.11 -26.94 -4.25
CA GLN A 108 0.10 -27.96 -3.20
C GLN A 108 -0.81 -27.53 -2.04
N GLU A 109 -0.63 -26.31 -1.51
CA GLU A 109 -1.45 -25.75 -0.44
C GLU A 109 -2.94 -25.79 -0.77
N GLN A 110 -3.29 -25.45 -2.01
CA GLN A 110 -4.69 -25.48 -2.45
C GLN A 110 -5.26 -26.91 -2.47
N ARG A 111 -4.51 -27.91 -2.97
CA ARG A 111 -4.94 -29.31 -2.99
C ARG A 111 -5.11 -29.89 -1.59
N GLU A 112 -4.24 -29.49 -0.68
CA GLU A 112 -4.22 -29.97 0.71
C GLU A 112 -5.16 -29.17 1.62
N HIS A 113 -5.82 -28.13 1.08
CA HIS A 113 -6.60 -27.18 1.87
C HIS A 113 -5.78 -26.60 3.04
N ALA A 114 -4.51 -26.33 2.79
CA ALA A 114 -3.59 -25.83 3.81
C ALA A 114 -4.06 -24.50 4.43
N ARG A 115 -3.67 -24.29 5.67
CA ARG A 115 -3.92 -23.04 6.41
C ARG A 115 -2.58 -22.48 6.90
N PRO A 116 -1.82 -21.80 6.00
CA PRO A 116 -0.54 -21.20 6.37
C PRO A 116 -0.70 -20.27 7.56
N ALA A 117 0.14 -20.44 8.59
CA ALA A 117 0.12 -19.59 9.77
C ALA A 117 0.49 -18.15 9.40
N LEU A 118 -0.26 -17.19 9.91
CA LEU A 118 -0.05 -15.77 9.67
C LEU A 118 0.90 -15.18 10.70
N SER A 119 1.82 -14.33 10.26
CA SER A 119 2.63 -13.48 11.13
C SER A 119 2.03 -12.07 11.28
N THR A 120 1.09 -11.70 10.42
CA THR A 120 0.35 -10.45 10.52
C THR A 120 -0.72 -10.57 11.60
N GLU A 121 -0.68 -9.67 12.58
CA GLU A 121 -1.76 -9.46 13.54
C GLU A 121 -2.69 -8.36 13.02
N LEU A 122 -3.99 -8.59 13.10
CA LEU A 122 -4.99 -7.59 12.72
C LEU A 122 -5.48 -6.82 13.94
N PRO A 123 -5.82 -5.53 13.78
CA PRO A 123 -6.53 -4.77 14.81
C PRO A 123 -7.93 -5.34 15.05
N ASP A 124 -8.62 -4.79 16.05
CA ASP A 124 -10.05 -5.08 16.22
C ASP A 124 -10.83 -4.63 14.98
N LEU A 125 -11.42 -5.61 14.30
CA LEU A 125 -12.16 -5.38 13.06
C LEU A 125 -13.56 -4.80 13.29
N SER A 126 -14.07 -4.76 14.53
CA SER A 126 -15.41 -4.25 14.83
C SER A 126 -15.62 -2.80 14.39
N GLY A 127 -14.55 -2.02 14.41
CA GLY A 127 -14.58 -0.61 14.05
C GLY A 127 -14.51 -0.29 12.53
N TYR A 128 -14.45 -1.30 11.65
CA TYR A 128 -14.42 -1.10 10.20
C TYR A 128 -15.75 -1.48 9.58
N ASP A 129 -16.24 -0.67 8.65
CA ASP A 129 -17.48 -0.92 7.91
C ASP A 129 -17.20 -1.57 6.56
N THR A 130 -16.09 -1.19 5.94
CA THR A 130 -15.67 -1.70 4.64
C THR A 130 -14.27 -2.28 4.68
N VAL A 131 -14.11 -3.50 4.16
CA VAL A 131 -12.83 -4.20 4.06
C VAL A 131 -12.53 -4.52 2.60
N PHE A 132 -11.54 -3.85 2.05
CA PHE A 132 -10.97 -4.22 0.76
C PHE A 132 -10.09 -5.46 0.94
N ILE A 133 -10.26 -6.47 0.09
CA ILE A 133 -9.47 -7.71 0.11
C ILE A 133 -8.74 -7.88 -1.20
N GLY A 134 -7.41 -7.72 -1.16
CA GLY A 134 -6.53 -7.71 -2.31
C GLY A 134 -5.61 -8.92 -2.43
N TYR A 135 -5.58 -9.55 -3.60
CA TYR A 135 -4.81 -10.78 -3.78
C TYR A 135 -4.37 -11.00 -5.24
N PRO A 136 -3.24 -11.70 -5.45
CA PRO A 136 -2.98 -12.30 -6.75
C PRO A 136 -3.85 -13.54 -6.93
N ASN A 137 -4.42 -13.73 -8.13
CA ASN A 137 -5.15 -14.94 -8.42
C ASN A 137 -4.18 -16.12 -8.53
N TRP A 138 -4.21 -17.02 -7.54
CA TRP A 138 -3.42 -18.22 -7.51
C TRP A 138 -4.32 -19.44 -7.74
N TRP A 139 -4.08 -20.13 -8.86
CA TRP A 139 -4.83 -21.32 -9.25
C TRP A 139 -6.36 -21.13 -9.24
N GLY A 140 -6.80 -19.95 -9.68
CA GLY A 140 -8.21 -19.63 -9.86
C GLY A 140 -8.92 -19.11 -8.61
N THR A 141 -8.20 -18.84 -7.51
CA THR A 141 -8.80 -18.31 -6.28
C THR A 141 -7.83 -17.43 -5.49
N LEU A 142 -8.20 -17.06 -4.25
CA LEU A 142 -7.32 -16.39 -3.30
C LEU A 142 -6.19 -17.32 -2.86
N PRO A 143 -5.00 -16.78 -2.53
CA PRO A 143 -3.96 -17.53 -1.80
C PRO A 143 -4.46 -18.07 -0.46
N MET A 144 -3.95 -19.24 -0.07
CA MET A 144 -4.42 -19.94 1.13
C MET A 144 -4.30 -19.16 2.45
N PRO A 145 -3.37 -18.17 2.62
CA PRO A 145 -3.36 -17.29 3.79
C PRO A 145 -4.69 -16.55 4.02
N PHE A 146 -5.43 -16.20 2.96
CA PHE A 146 -6.75 -15.60 3.13
C PHE A 146 -7.78 -16.55 3.70
N PHE A 147 -7.69 -17.85 3.39
CA PHE A 147 -8.55 -18.84 4.02
C PHE A 147 -8.29 -18.93 5.53
N THR A 148 -6.99 -18.92 5.94
CA THR A 148 -6.62 -18.83 7.36
C THR A 148 -7.20 -17.58 8.01
N LEU A 149 -7.05 -16.43 7.37
CA LEU A 149 -7.51 -15.16 7.89
C LEU A 149 -9.04 -15.14 8.07
N LEU A 150 -9.78 -15.48 7.01
CA LEU A 150 -11.24 -15.35 6.97
C LEU A 150 -11.97 -16.42 7.78
N GLU A 151 -11.31 -17.52 8.12
CA GLU A 151 -11.79 -18.49 9.09
C GLU A 151 -11.52 -18.07 10.55
N THR A 152 -10.50 -17.22 10.76
CA THR A 152 -10.13 -16.70 12.08
C THR A 152 -10.90 -15.44 12.45
N TYR A 153 -11.08 -14.53 11.50
CA TYR A 153 -11.70 -13.22 11.71
C TYR A 153 -13.05 -13.11 11.03
N ARG A 154 -14.08 -12.77 11.81
CA ARG A 154 -15.46 -12.62 11.29
C ARG A 154 -15.62 -11.24 10.66
N LEU A 155 -16.20 -11.21 9.47
CA LEU A 155 -16.52 -9.99 8.72
C LEU A 155 -18.04 -9.79 8.53
N ASP A 156 -18.85 -10.35 9.42
CA ASP A 156 -20.31 -10.26 9.35
C ASP A 156 -20.77 -8.79 9.40
N GLY A 157 -21.75 -8.45 8.57
CA GLY A 157 -22.32 -7.11 8.46
C GLY A 157 -21.41 -6.08 7.78
N LYS A 158 -20.21 -6.48 7.31
CA LYS A 158 -19.28 -5.57 6.65
C LYS A 158 -19.41 -5.66 5.13
N ASN A 159 -19.08 -4.55 4.46
CA ASN A 159 -18.85 -4.56 3.02
C ASN A 159 -17.48 -5.16 2.73
N ILE A 160 -17.40 -6.15 1.87
CA ILE A 160 -16.15 -6.70 1.34
C ILE A 160 -16.02 -6.27 -0.11
N VAL A 161 -14.90 -5.62 -0.44
CA VAL A 161 -14.60 -5.16 -1.80
C VAL A 161 -13.37 -5.91 -2.31
N PRO A 162 -13.52 -6.96 -3.13
CA PRO A 162 -12.40 -7.71 -3.65
C PRO A 162 -11.63 -6.93 -4.73
N PHE A 163 -10.31 -7.01 -4.69
CA PHE A 163 -9.48 -6.57 -5.80
C PHE A 163 -8.39 -7.61 -6.12
N CYS A 164 -8.15 -7.84 -7.41
CA CYS A 164 -7.36 -8.97 -7.84
C CYS A 164 -6.35 -8.59 -8.93
N THR A 165 -5.13 -9.08 -8.77
CA THR A 165 -4.15 -9.10 -9.87
C THR A 165 -4.03 -10.51 -10.45
N HIS A 166 -3.90 -10.63 -11.76
CA HIS A 166 -3.90 -11.94 -12.44
C HIS A 166 -3.09 -11.91 -13.75
N GLU A 167 -2.88 -13.06 -14.37
CA GLU A 167 -2.25 -13.16 -15.69
C GLU A 167 -3.21 -13.64 -16.81
N GLY A 168 -4.53 -13.51 -16.57
CA GLY A 168 -5.58 -13.83 -17.55
C GLY A 168 -6.79 -14.55 -16.96
N SER A 169 -6.68 -15.05 -15.73
CA SER A 169 -7.74 -15.80 -15.03
C SER A 169 -8.81 -14.91 -14.39
N ARG A 170 -8.61 -13.57 -14.40
CA ARG A 170 -9.51 -12.63 -13.71
C ARG A 170 -9.71 -13.03 -12.24
N PHE A 171 -10.92 -12.88 -11.72
CA PHE A 171 -11.25 -13.37 -10.37
C PHE A 171 -11.28 -14.91 -10.25
N GLY A 172 -11.46 -15.63 -11.36
CA GLY A 172 -11.70 -17.07 -11.29
C GLY A 172 -12.92 -17.37 -10.40
N ARG A 173 -12.75 -18.27 -9.40
CA ARG A 173 -13.77 -18.59 -8.41
C ARG A 173 -13.62 -17.82 -7.08
N SER A 174 -12.66 -16.91 -6.98
CA SER A 174 -12.29 -16.28 -5.71
C SER A 174 -13.42 -15.51 -5.04
N VAL A 175 -14.28 -14.86 -5.82
CA VAL A 175 -15.47 -14.16 -5.27
C VAL A 175 -16.47 -15.15 -4.68
N ASP A 176 -16.66 -16.31 -5.28
CA ASP A 176 -17.53 -17.36 -4.73
C ASP A 176 -16.92 -17.98 -3.46
N ASP A 177 -15.60 -18.11 -3.41
CA ASP A 177 -14.92 -18.57 -2.20
C ASP A 177 -15.02 -17.53 -1.08
N LEU A 178 -14.92 -16.22 -1.38
CA LEU A 178 -15.20 -15.14 -0.42
C LEU A 178 -16.63 -15.21 0.13
N ARG A 179 -17.63 -15.43 -0.73
CA ARG A 179 -19.03 -15.58 -0.27
C ARG A 179 -19.21 -16.76 0.69
N LYS A 180 -18.49 -17.87 0.45
CA LYS A 180 -18.53 -19.04 1.34
C LYS A 180 -17.81 -18.80 2.66
N LEU A 181 -16.68 -18.11 2.63
CA LEU A 181 -15.87 -17.80 3.82
C LEU A 181 -16.51 -16.72 4.68
N CYS A 182 -17.25 -15.78 4.07
CA CYS A 182 -17.86 -14.64 4.75
C CYS A 182 -19.37 -14.56 4.46
N PRO A 183 -20.18 -15.56 4.89
CA PRO A 183 -21.59 -15.63 4.51
C PRO A 183 -22.45 -14.51 5.10
N GLY A 184 -21.97 -13.84 6.15
CA GLY A 184 -22.63 -12.70 6.78
C GLY A 184 -22.18 -11.33 6.27
N ALA A 185 -21.28 -11.28 5.27
CA ALA A 185 -20.77 -10.04 4.71
C ALA A 185 -21.47 -9.70 3.38
N HIS A 186 -21.41 -8.43 3.00
CA HIS A 186 -21.89 -7.92 1.71
C HIS A 186 -20.71 -7.84 0.73
N ILE A 187 -20.67 -8.72 -0.27
CA ILE A 187 -19.62 -8.70 -1.28
C ILE A 187 -20.02 -7.73 -2.39
N LEU A 188 -19.29 -6.62 -2.48
CA LEU A 188 -19.49 -5.58 -3.49
C LEU A 188 -18.76 -5.91 -4.78
N ASP A 189 -19.01 -5.09 -5.83
CA ASP A 189 -18.35 -5.22 -7.12
C ASP A 189 -16.84 -4.96 -6.98
N GLY A 190 -16.05 -5.94 -7.40
CA GLY A 190 -14.60 -5.91 -7.27
C GLY A 190 -13.89 -5.34 -8.50
N PHE A 191 -12.58 -5.08 -8.35
CA PHE A 191 -11.71 -4.64 -9.42
C PHE A 191 -10.65 -5.71 -9.73
N GLU A 192 -10.47 -6.02 -11.02
CA GLU A 192 -9.44 -6.95 -11.43
C GLU A 192 -8.57 -6.36 -12.55
N VAL A 193 -7.28 -6.66 -12.50
CA VAL A 193 -6.35 -6.16 -13.50
C VAL A 193 -5.22 -7.15 -13.74
N ARG A 194 -4.79 -7.26 -15.00
CA ARG A 194 -3.61 -8.07 -15.33
C ARG A 194 -2.35 -7.44 -14.71
N GLY A 195 -1.47 -8.27 -14.10
CA GLY A 195 -0.27 -7.80 -13.38
C GLY A 195 0.59 -6.86 -14.21
N SER A 196 0.78 -7.13 -15.50
CA SER A 196 1.54 -6.27 -16.42
C SER A 196 0.89 -4.89 -16.69
N ARG A 197 -0.39 -4.70 -16.36
CA ARG A 197 -1.15 -3.45 -16.60
C ARG A 197 -1.36 -2.63 -15.33
N VAL A 198 -0.99 -3.15 -14.17
CA VAL A 198 -1.21 -2.46 -12.88
C VAL A 198 -0.63 -1.05 -12.88
N SER A 199 0.56 -0.84 -13.46
CA SER A 199 1.21 0.49 -13.46
C SER A 199 0.39 1.59 -14.15
N GLY A 200 -0.48 1.22 -15.08
CA GLY A 200 -1.36 2.15 -15.81
C GLY A 200 -2.81 2.16 -15.33
N ALA A 201 -3.15 1.45 -14.25
CA ALA A 201 -4.54 1.24 -13.84
C ALA A 201 -5.13 2.38 -12.97
N ARG A 202 -4.40 3.46 -12.72
CA ARG A 202 -4.80 4.52 -11.78
C ARG A 202 -6.16 5.15 -12.14
N GLU A 203 -6.38 5.45 -13.41
CA GLU A 203 -7.65 6.06 -13.88
C GLU A 203 -8.80 5.07 -13.75
N ASP A 204 -8.59 3.81 -14.17
CA ASP A 204 -9.60 2.75 -14.07
C ASP A 204 -9.97 2.47 -12.59
N VAL A 205 -8.99 2.49 -11.68
CA VAL A 205 -9.21 2.37 -10.23
C VAL A 205 -10.04 3.54 -9.69
N ALA A 206 -9.71 4.77 -10.09
CA ALA A 206 -10.45 5.95 -9.63
C ALA A 206 -11.90 5.94 -10.12
N GLU A 207 -12.13 5.53 -11.37
CA GLU A 207 -13.48 5.38 -11.93
C GLU A 207 -14.27 4.31 -11.18
N TRP A 208 -13.67 3.12 -10.98
CA TRP A 208 -14.29 2.04 -10.21
C TRP A 208 -14.66 2.47 -8.80
N LEU A 209 -13.72 3.10 -8.06
CA LEU A 209 -13.98 3.56 -6.69
C LEU A 209 -15.10 4.59 -6.62
N SER A 210 -15.23 5.46 -7.64
CA SER A 210 -16.31 6.44 -7.69
C SER A 210 -17.69 5.82 -7.88
N GLY A 211 -17.75 4.63 -8.48
CA GLY A 211 -18.97 3.85 -8.67
C GLY A 211 -19.38 2.99 -7.47
N LEU A 212 -18.46 2.80 -6.49
CA LEU A 212 -18.77 2.01 -5.30
C LEU A 212 -19.65 2.78 -4.32
N ASN A 213 -20.75 2.17 -3.89
CA ASN A 213 -21.53 2.68 -2.77
C ASN A 213 -20.97 2.13 -1.47
N LEU A 214 -20.08 2.91 -0.82
CA LEU A 214 -19.41 2.52 0.44
C LEU A 214 -20.19 2.97 1.68
N SER A 215 -21.47 3.36 1.55
CA SER A 215 -22.30 3.66 2.72
C SER A 215 -22.43 2.43 3.61
N SER A 216 -22.42 2.66 4.93
CA SER A 216 -22.63 1.61 5.94
C SER A 216 -23.84 0.77 5.57
N ALA A 217 -23.70 -0.54 5.62
CA ALA A 217 -24.87 -1.42 5.60
C ALA A 217 -25.68 -1.16 6.88
N ASP A 218 -26.92 -0.69 6.72
CA ASP A 218 -27.89 -0.51 7.81
C ASP A 218 -28.23 -1.83 8.51
#